data_10da80ff6b7d0427d4f66fa09b0cafe5
#
_entry.id   10da80ff6b7d0427d4f66fa09b0cafe5
#
_cell.length_a   1.000
_cell.length_b   1.000
_cell.length_c   1.000
_cell.angle_alpha   90.00
_cell.angle_beta   90.00
_cell.angle_gamma   90.00
#
_symmetry.space_group_name_H-M   'P 1'
#
loop_
_entity.id
_entity.type
_entity.pdbx_description
1 polymer ?
#
loop_
_entity_poly.entity_id
_entity_poly.type
_entity_poly.pdbx_seq_one_letter_code
_entity_poly.pdbx_strand_id
1 'polypeptide(L)'
;MTTDKPPEIAGELAAKRAAPEGVFDHFGDGADLIVGAANGEPVTVLDALEAGSGQLSGVALHQMLSLRKRRYMHGDFDGMRHVSWFLSPANREAFHEGTCDLVPNNFSDVPHLMRRSTRRSLALAAASAPDRHGYFSLGPNAEIMAAMIGEVPFFLEVNHRMPRTFGENQVHISQVAGWCEADYPLTELPSCPTRETDRRIAEPVAERISEGATLQAGFGTIPNEVLGLLGEHAGLGAHGAALGRVHRPRGAGCNYGRQQADPPQQDHHDHRPRKPAIVRRRKRESRRRVLARQLH
;
A
#
# COMPACT_ATOMS: atom_id res chain seq x y z
N MET A 1 -17.50 6.32 -23.08
CA MET A 1 -16.52 7.33 -23.55
C MET A 1 -15.31 6.56 -24.05
N THR A 2 -15.20 6.38 -25.36
CA THR A 2 -14.04 5.81 -26.03
C THR A 2 -12.92 6.85 -25.90
N THR A 3 -12.06 6.67 -24.93
CA THR A 3 -10.83 7.47 -24.79
C THR A 3 -9.89 7.06 -25.91
N ASP A 4 -9.75 7.91 -26.90
CA ASP A 4 -8.79 7.76 -28.00
C ASP A 4 -7.37 7.82 -27.40
N LYS A 5 -6.79 6.64 -27.20
CA LYS A 5 -5.42 6.50 -26.67
C LYS A 5 -4.45 6.72 -27.83
N PRO A 6 -3.30 7.40 -27.62
CA PRO A 6 -2.26 7.46 -28.63
C PRO A 6 -1.89 6.04 -29.10
N PRO A 7 -1.68 5.82 -30.42
CA PRO A 7 -1.42 4.49 -30.98
C PRO A 7 -0.25 3.76 -30.31
N GLU A 8 0.79 4.47 -29.92
CA GLU A 8 1.95 3.93 -29.21
C GLU A 8 1.56 3.35 -27.84
N ILE A 9 0.79 4.11 -27.06
CA ILE A 9 0.28 3.65 -25.75
C ILE A 9 -0.66 2.47 -25.89
N ALA A 10 -1.55 2.50 -26.91
CA ALA A 10 -2.46 1.39 -27.17
C ALA A 10 -1.70 0.12 -27.56
N GLY A 11 -0.65 0.23 -28.39
CA GLY A 11 0.22 -0.86 -28.78
C GLY A 11 0.99 -1.46 -27.59
N GLU A 12 1.57 -0.61 -26.75
CA GLU A 12 2.31 -1.07 -25.56
C GLU A 12 1.39 -1.77 -24.55
N LEU A 13 0.20 -1.23 -24.32
CA LEU A 13 -0.81 -1.85 -23.46
C LEU A 13 -1.21 -3.23 -23.99
N ALA A 14 -1.45 -3.35 -25.31
CA ALA A 14 -1.81 -4.63 -25.91
C ALA A 14 -0.67 -5.66 -25.84
N ALA A 15 0.57 -5.24 -26.05
CA ALA A 15 1.75 -6.10 -26.00
C ALA A 15 2.04 -6.68 -24.61
N LYS A 16 1.71 -5.93 -23.54
CA LYS A 16 1.95 -6.34 -22.14
C LYS A 16 0.74 -6.97 -21.47
N ARG A 17 -0.38 -7.06 -22.16
CA ARG A 17 -1.57 -7.75 -21.63
C ARG A 17 -1.37 -9.25 -21.62
N ALA A 18 -1.60 -9.89 -20.48
CA ALA A 18 -1.42 -11.32 -20.29
C ALA A 18 -2.60 -11.91 -19.48
N ALA A 19 -2.64 -13.22 -19.34
CA ALA A 19 -3.40 -13.90 -18.31
C ALA A 19 -2.67 -13.75 -16.95
N PRO A 20 -3.34 -14.02 -15.81
CA PRO A 20 -2.68 -13.96 -14.49
C PRO A 20 -1.41 -14.82 -14.41
N GLU A 21 -1.39 -15.97 -15.07
CA GLU A 21 -0.25 -16.90 -15.15
C GLU A 21 0.95 -16.30 -15.87
N GLY A 22 0.76 -15.29 -16.72
CA GLY A 22 1.85 -14.56 -17.37
C GLY A 22 2.81 -13.89 -16.38
N VAL A 23 2.46 -13.81 -15.10
CA VAL A 23 3.36 -13.32 -14.05
C VAL A 23 4.64 -14.16 -13.96
N PHE A 24 4.58 -15.45 -14.24
CA PHE A 24 5.74 -16.36 -14.19
C PHE A 24 6.85 -16.01 -15.18
N ASP A 25 6.55 -15.32 -16.26
CA ASP A 25 7.52 -14.90 -17.27
C ASP A 25 8.43 -13.75 -16.78
N HIS A 26 8.15 -13.15 -15.62
CA HIS A 26 8.78 -11.92 -15.17
C HIS A 26 9.69 -12.07 -13.93
N PHE A 27 9.83 -13.29 -13.40
CA PHE A 27 10.76 -13.57 -12.30
C PHE A 27 11.26 -15.01 -12.39
N GLY A 28 12.31 -15.32 -11.63
CA GLY A 28 12.90 -16.66 -11.57
C GLY A 28 13.06 -17.16 -10.14
N ASP A 29 13.81 -18.24 -9.98
CA ASP A 29 14.12 -18.84 -8.69
C ASP A 29 14.75 -17.86 -7.71
N GLY A 30 14.37 -17.98 -6.45
CA GLY A 30 14.85 -17.12 -5.37
C GLY A 30 14.40 -15.66 -5.48
N ALA A 31 13.34 -15.38 -6.24
CA ALA A 31 12.81 -14.03 -6.38
C ALA A 31 12.16 -13.53 -5.08
N ASP A 32 12.32 -12.24 -4.82
CA ASP A 32 11.55 -11.51 -3.81
C ASP A 32 10.45 -10.72 -4.52
N LEU A 33 9.20 -11.13 -4.32
CA LEU A 33 8.01 -10.48 -4.87
C LEU A 33 7.41 -9.54 -3.84
N ILE A 34 7.21 -8.27 -4.20
CA ILE A 34 6.60 -7.29 -3.32
C ILE A 34 5.11 -7.21 -3.65
N VAL A 35 4.26 -7.54 -2.69
CA VAL A 35 2.81 -7.66 -2.87
C VAL A 35 2.11 -6.47 -2.24
N GLY A 36 1.18 -5.85 -2.97
CA GLY A 36 0.36 -4.74 -2.49
C GLY A 36 -0.42 -5.09 -1.22
N ALA A 37 -0.56 -4.11 -0.34
CA ALA A 37 -1.28 -4.26 0.92
C ALA A 37 -2.79 -4.10 0.74
N ALA A 38 -3.57 -4.65 1.65
CA ALA A 38 -5.02 -4.48 1.72
C ALA A 38 -5.72 -4.72 0.37
N ASN A 39 -6.44 -3.72 -0.15
CA ASN A 39 -7.10 -3.81 -1.46
C ASN A 39 -6.13 -3.66 -2.65
N GLY A 40 -4.85 -3.40 -2.41
CA GLY A 40 -3.79 -3.47 -3.41
C GLY A 40 -3.32 -4.89 -3.69
N GLU A 41 -3.79 -5.89 -2.94
CA GLU A 41 -3.51 -7.31 -3.16
C GLU A 41 -4.10 -7.76 -4.51
N PRO A 42 -3.27 -8.25 -5.47
CA PRO A 42 -3.75 -8.72 -6.76
C PRO A 42 -4.24 -10.17 -6.63
N VAL A 43 -5.53 -10.34 -6.42
CA VAL A 43 -6.16 -11.60 -5.99
C VAL A 43 -5.96 -12.72 -7.00
N THR A 44 -6.23 -12.46 -8.29
CA THR A 44 -6.16 -13.50 -9.33
C THR A 44 -4.72 -13.86 -9.68
N VAL A 45 -3.80 -12.90 -9.58
CA VAL A 45 -2.36 -13.17 -9.75
C VAL A 45 -1.83 -14.04 -8.63
N LEU A 46 -2.23 -13.78 -7.39
CA LEU A 46 -1.83 -14.62 -6.25
C LEU A 46 -2.48 -16.00 -6.31
N ASP A 47 -3.72 -16.13 -6.80
CA ASP A 47 -4.36 -17.43 -7.07
C ASP A 47 -3.57 -18.23 -8.13
N ALA A 48 -3.09 -17.55 -9.19
CA ALA A 48 -2.25 -18.18 -10.21
C ALA A 48 -0.89 -18.64 -9.64
N LEU A 49 -0.25 -17.83 -8.77
CA LEU A 49 0.99 -18.22 -8.09
C LEU A 49 0.80 -19.45 -7.20
N GLU A 50 -0.30 -19.53 -6.45
CA GLU A 50 -0.62 -20.73 -5.65
C GLU A 50 -0.89 -21.95 -6.52
N ALA A 51 -1.66 -21.79 -7.61
CA ALA A 51 -1.96 -22.87 -8.54
C ALA A 51 -0.69 -23.40 -9.26
N GLY A 52 0.22 -22.50 -9.61
CA GLY A 52 1.49 -22.82 -10.27
C GLY A 52 2.66 -23.05 -9.32
N SER A 53 2.43 -23.20 -8.02
CA SER A 53 3.47 -23.29 -6.99
C SER A 53 4.51 -24.39 -7.21
N GLY A 54 4.15 -25.47 -7.91
CA GLY A 54 5.07 -26.57 -8.21
C GLY A 54 6.24 -26.20 -9.14
N GLN A 55 6.20 -25.04 -9.80
CA GLN A 55 7.28 -24.52 -10.62
C GLN A 55 8.11 -23.43 -9.93
N LEU A 56 7.81 -23.12 -8.67
CA LEU A 56 8.50 -22.10 -7.89
C LEU A 56 9.58 -22.71 -7.00
N SER A 57 10.71 -22.02 -6.86
CA SER A 57 11.82 -22.44 -6.02
C SER A 57 12.39 -21.24 -5.27
N GLY A 58 12.23 -21.25 -3.93
CA GLY A 58 12.79 -20.25 -3.05
C GLY A 58 12.23 -18.84 -3.19
N VAL A 59 11.00 -18.70 -3.69
CA VAL A 59 10.33 -17.41 -3.89
C VAL A 59 9.80 -16.87 -2.56
N ALA A 60 10.12 -15.62 -2.23
CA ALA A 60 9.59 -14.95 -1.06
C ALA A 60 8.55 -13.89 -1.45
N LEU A 61 7.36 -13.96 -0.80
CA LEU A 61 6.30 -12.98 -0.95
C LEU A 61 6.34 -12.00 0.21
N HIS A 62 6.79 -10.78 -0.05
CA HIS A 62 6.86 -9.69 0.92
C HIS A 62 5.56 -8.91 0.90
N GLN A 63 4.77 -8.99 1.96
CA GLN A 63 3.46 -8.37 2.02
C GLN A 63 3.22 -7.69 3.38
N MET A 64 2.53 -6.56 3.34
CA MET A 64 2.02 -5.88 4.51
C MET A 64 0.50 -5.97 4.52
N LEU A 65 -0.11 -6.14 5.71
CA LEU A 65 -1.56 -6.04 5.91
C LEU A 65 -2.40 -6.86 4.89
N SER A 66 -2.22 -8.17 4.87
CA SER A 66 -3.06 -9.07 4.09
C SER A 66 -4.49 -9.06 4.60
N LEU A 67 -5.48 -8.97 3.70
CA LEU A 67 -6.89 -9.05 4.07
C LEU A 67 -7.46 -10.46 3.94
N ARG A 68 -6.80 -11.32 3.17
CA ARG A 68 -7.25 -12.69 2.87
C ARG A 68 -6.27 -13.71 3.41
N LYS A 69 -6.77 -14.81 3.98
CA LYS A 69 -5.95 -15.99 4.27
C LYS A 69 -5.53 -16.64 2.94
N ARG A 70 -4.27 -17.01 2.84
CA ARG A 70 -3.65 -17.62 1.68
C ARG A 70 -2.89 -18.87 2.07
N ARG A 71 -2.84 -19.86 1.20
CA ARG A 71 -2.18 -21.15 1.47
C ARG A 71 -0.66 -20.97 1.63
N TYR A 72 -0.04 -20.10 0.85
CA TYR A 72 1.39 -19.82 0.99
C TYR A 72 1.78 -19.24 2.36
N MET A 73 0.85 -18.62 3.09
CA MET A 73 1.10 -18.13 4.46
C MET A 73 1.25 -19.25 5.45
N HIS A 74 0.58 -20.39 5.22
CA HIS A 74 0.59 -21.56 6.10
C HIS A 74 1.64 -22.61 5.72
N GLY A 75 2.55 -22.29 4.79
CA GLY A 75 3.61 -23.20 4.39
C GLY A 75 3.17 -24.39 3.55
N ASP A 76 2.02 -24.28 2.87
CA ASP A 76 1.50 -25.35 2.01
C ASP A 76 2.37 -25.63 0.78
N PHE A 77 3.34 -24.78 0.47
CA PHE A 77 4.16 -24.84 -0.72
C PHE A 77 5.66 -24.69 -0.40
N ASP A 78 6.45 -25.72 -0.65
CA ASP A 78 7.89 -25.75 -0.36
C ASP A 78 8.68 -24.66 -1.13
N GLY A 79 8.20 -24.28 -2.32
CA GLY A 79 8.84 -23.27 -3.19
C GLY A 79 8.54 -21.83 -2.83
N MET A 80 7.63 -21.58 -1.89
CA MET A 80 7.13 -20.23 -1.55
C MET A 80 7.26 -19.95 -0.06
N ARG A 81 7.65 -18.73 0.30
CA ARG A 81 7.73 -18.27 1.68
C ARG A 81 7.01 -16.94 1.84
N HIS A 82 6.21 -16.80 2.88
CA HIS A 82 5.58 -15.53 3.24
C HIS A 82 6.43 -14.74 4.23
N VAL A 83 6.74 -13.50 3.87
CA VAL A 83 7.44 -12.54 4.72
C VAL A 83 6.52 -11.37 5.00
N SER A 84 5.99 -11.30 6.21
CA SER A 84 5.07 -10.26 6.64
C SER A 84 5.83 -9.04 7.17
N TRP A 85 5.37 -7.87 6.78
CA TRP A 85 5.85 -6.58 7.30
C TRP A 85 4.85 -5.96 8.28
N PHE A 86 3.68 -6.55 8.41
CA PHE A 86 2.67 -6.22 9.40
C PHE A 86 1.67 -7.38 9.53
N LEU A 87 1.55 -7.94 10.73
CA LEU A 87 0.62 -9.03 10.97
C LEU A 87 -0.83 -8.55 11.01
N SER A 88 -1.64 -9.13 10.16
CA SER A 88 -3.09 -8.97 10.13
C SER A 88 -3.79 -10.21 10.74
N PRO A 89 -5.10 -10.19 10.92
CA PRO A 89 -5.84 -11.40 11.27
C PRO A 89 -5.66 -12.54 10.26
N ALA A 90 -5.29 -12.23 9.00
CA ALA A 90 -5.15 -13.25 7.96
C ALA A 90 -3.90 -14.12 8.13
N ASN A 91 -2.80 -13.58 8.66
CA ASN A 91 -1.50 -14.27 8.75
C ASN A 91 -0.95 -14.41 10.17
N ARG A 92 -1.67 -13.95 11.18
CA ARG A 92 -1.22 -14.03 12.59
C ARG A 92 -1.08 -15.47 13.08
N GLU A 93 -2.01 -16.33 12.69
CA GLU A 93 -1.99 -17.75 13.01
C GLU A 93 -0.75 -18.41 12.39
N ALA A 94 -0.52 -18.22 11.10
CA ALA A 94 0.65 -18.71 10.37
C ALA A 94 1.98 -18.27 11.00
N PHE A 95 2.04 -17.03 11.51
CA PHE A 95 3.20 -16.55 12.24
C PHE A 95 3.43 -17.32 13.55
N HIS A 96 2.38 -17.61 14.32
CA HIS A 96 2.49 -18.40 15.55
C HIS A 96 2.84 -19.88 15.28
N GLU A 97 2.46 -20.41 14.13
CA GLU A 97 2.82 -21.74 13.65
C GLU A 97 4.25 -21.82 13.08
N GLY A 98 4.91 -20.66 12.86
CA GLY A 98 6.26 -20.58 12.32
C GLY A 98 6.35 -20.72 10.81
N THR A 99 5.24 -20.64 10.08
CA THR A 99 5.18 -20.75 8.61
C THR A 99 5.24 -19.38 7.91
N CYS A 100 5.11 -18.29 8.67
CA CYS A 100 5.20 -16.92 8.19
C CYS A 100 6.28 -16.16 8.94
N ASP A 101 7.21 -15.55 8.24
CA ASP A 101 8.23 -14.68 8.83
C ASP A 101 7.64 -13.28 9.12
N LEU A 102 8.17 -12.62 10.16
CA LEU A 102 7.84 -11.24 10.46
C LEU A 102 9.11 -10.39 10.47
N VAL A 103 9.09 -9.27 9.75
CA VAL A 103 10.11 -8.24 9.83
C VAL A 103 9.60 -7.09 10.71
N PRO A 104 10.08 -6.97 11.97
CA PRO A 104 9.71 -5.85 12.83
C PRO A 104 10.23 -4.53 12.26
N ASN A 105 9.35 -3.55 12.17
CA ASN A 105 9.70 -2.28 11.52
C ASN A 105 8.81 -1.13 12.03
N ASN A 106 9.20 0.12 11.68
CA ASN A 106 8.30 1.25 11.63
C ASN A 106 7.80 1.41 10.19
N PHE A 107 6.55 1.75 9.98
CA PHE A 107 5.94 1.85 8.65
C PHE A 107 6.74 2.74 7.68
N SER A 108 7.21 3.89 8.16
CA SER A 108 8.04 4.81 7.35
C SER A 108 9.38 4.23 6.90
N ASP A 109 9.90 3.23 7.61
CA ASP A 109 11.20 2.63 7.33
C ASP A 109 11.12 1.47 6.34
N VAL A 110 9.91 0.92 6.10
CA VAL A 110 9.69 -0.27 5.28
C VAL A 110 10.30 -0.16 3.88
N PRO A 111 10.09 0.92 3.10
CA PRO A 111 10.72 1.03 1.78
C PRO A 111 12.25 0.99 1.84
N HIS A 112 12.85 1.64 2.84
CA HIS A 112 14.29 1.63 3.05
C HIS A 112 14.81 0.23 3.44
N LEU A 113 14.10 -0.45 4.34
CA LEU A 113 14.45 -1.80 4.75
C LEU A 113 14.33 -2.78 3.58
N MET A 114 13.26 -2.70 2.79
CA MET A 114 13.10 -3.53 1.58
C MET A 114 14.24 -3.34 0.58
N ARG A 115 14.67 -2.09 0.34
CA ARG A 115 15.82 -1.80 -0.54
C ARG A 115 17.11 -2.48 -0.10
N ARG A 116 17.27 -2.72 1.19
CA ARG A 116 18.49 -3.29 1.77
C ARG A 116 18.43 -4.80 2.00
N SER A 117 17.24 -5.37 2.17
CA SER A 117 17.07 -6.76 2.60
C SER A 117 16.41 -7.66 1.56
N THR A 118 15.95 -7.11 0.44
CA THR A 118 15.29 -7.89 -0.61
C THR A 118 15.89 -7.62 -1.98
N ARG A 119 15.75 -8.59 -2.90
CA ARG A 119 16.15 -8.45 -4.31
C ARG A 119 15.19 -7.56 -5.08
N ARG A 120 13.95 -7.38 -4.62
CA ARG A 120 12.89 -6.58 -5.25
C ARG A 120 12.72 -6.93 -6.72
N SER A 121 12.46 -8.22 -6.98
CA SER A 121 12.46 -8.75 -8.35
C SER A 121 11.27 -8.24 -9.15
N LEU A 122 10.08 -8.20 -8.53
CA LEU A 122 8.85 -7.77 -9.17
C LEU A 122 7.86 -7.23 -8.12
N ALA A 123 7.14 -6.19 -8.46
CA ALA A 123 6.04 -5.66 -7.67
C ALA A 123 4.70 -6.14 -8.22
N LEU A 124 3.86 -6.72 -7.37
CA LEU A 124 2.55 -7.26 -7.70
C LEU A 124 1.46 -6.41 -7.06
N ALA A 125 0.62 -5.75 -7.84
CA ALA A 125 -0.40 -4.86 -7.31
C ALA A 125 -1.70 -4.86 -8.11
N ALA A 126 -2.82 -4.72 -7.39
CA ALA A 126 -4.08 -4.36 -8.02
C ALA A 126 -4.09 -2.87 -8.36
N ALA A 127 -4.64 -2.51 -9.52
CA ALA A 127 -4.69 -1.16 -10.03
C ALA A 127 -6.00 -0.86 -10.77
N SER A 128 -6.29 0.42 -10.99
CA SER A 128 -7.37 0.85 -11.88
C SER A 128 -7.00 0.65 -13.35
N ALA A 129 -7.97 0.69 -14.25
CA ALA A 129 -7.71 0.75 -15.69
C ALA A 129 -6.82 1.94 -16.04
N PRO A 130 -5.95 1.82 -17.07
CA PRO A 130 -5.05 2.89 -17.49
C PRO A 130 -5.81 4.03 -18.16
N ASP A 131 -5.33 5.25 -17.94
CA ASP A 131 -5.87 6.43 -18.63
C ASP A 131 -5.37 6.50 -20.10
N ARG A 132 -5.74 7.59 -20.78
CA ARG A 132 -5.31 7.82 -22.17
C ARG A 132 -3.80 7.99 -22.35
N HIS A 133 -3.09 8.33 -21.28
CA HIS A 133 -1.63 8.52 -21.28
C HIS A 133 -0.86 7.26 -20.81
N GLY A 134 -1.57 6.14 -20.54
CA GLY A 134 -0.95 4.89 -20.11
C GLY A 134 -0.64 4.80 -18.62
N TYR A 135 -1.19 5.69 -17.80
CA TYR A 135 -1.02 5.62 -16.35
C TYR A 135 -2.12 4.78 -15.71
N PHE A 136 -1.73 3.79 -14.94
CA PHE A 136 -2.56 3.06 -13.99
C PHE A 136 -2.53 3.76 -12.64
N SER A 137 -3.62 3.69 -11.87
CA SER A 137 -3.61 4.16 -10.48
C SER A 137 -3.65 2.97 -9.54
N LEU A 138 -2.78 2.96 -8.52
CA LEU A 138 -2.84 1.97 -7.44
C LEU A 138 -4.09 2.13 -6.55
N GLY A 139 -4.99 3.06 -6.90
CA GLY A 139 -6.22 3.33 -6.15
C GLY A 139 -5.92 3.87 -4.76
N PRO A 140 -6.62 3.39 -3.72
CA PRO A 140 -6.38 3.83 -2.34
C PRO A 140 -5.07 3.31 -1.73
N ASN A 141 -4.27 2.55 -2.48
CA ASN A 141 -3.08 1.85 -1.97
C ASN A 141 -1.81 2.56 -2.44
N ALA A 142 -1.42 3.61 -1.73
CA ALA A 142 -0.21 4.38 -2.01
C ALA A 142 0.94 4.08 -1.02
N GLU A 143 0.81 3.00 -0.26
CA GLU A 143 1.74 2.61 0.80
C GLU A 143 3.15 2.29 0.24
N ILE A 144 3.72 1.15 0.57
CA ILE A 144 5.04 0.72 0.11
C ILE A 144 5.13 0.69 -1.42
N MET A 145 4.03 0.33 -2.09
CA MET A 145 4.00 0.17 -3.54
C MET A 145 4.30 1.48 -4.28
N ALA A 146 3.81 2.62 -3.79
CA ALA A 146 4.14 3.92 -4.37
C ALA A 146 5.65 4.22 -4.29
N ALA A 147 6.31 3.83 -3.20
CA ALA A 147 7.75 3.99 -3.04
C ALA A 147 8.59 3.07 -3.95
N MET A 148 7.97 2.07 -4.57
CA MET A 148 8.64 1.15 -5.52
C MET A 148 8.50 1.61 -6.98
N ILE A 149 7.67 2.62 -7.27
CA ILE A 149 7.49 3.16 -8.62
C ILE A 149 8.81 3.73 -9.14
N GLY A 150 9.22 3.29 -10.32
CA GLY A 150 10.51 3.68 -10.91
C GLY A 150 11.72 2.88 -10.41
N GLU A 151 11.57 2.02 -9.39
CA GLU A 151 12.66 1.21 -8.85
C GLU A 151 12.53 -0.28 -9.19
N VAL A 152 11.29 -0.75 -9.34
CA VAL A 152 10.97 -2.17 -9.55
C VAL A 152 9.94 -2.28 -10.68
N PRO A 153 10.04 -3.25 -11.58
CA PRO A 153 8.99 -3.49 -12.57
C PRO A 153 7.71 -3.98 -11.87
N PHE A 154 6.55 -3.61 -12.44
CA PHE A 154 5.26 -4.00 -11.91
C PHE A 154 4.60 -5.06 -12.79
N PHE A 155 3.98 -6.07 -12.19
CA PHE A 155 2.91 -6.83 -12.80
C PHE A 155 1.59 -6.39 -12.18
N LEU A 156 0.69 -5.83 -12.99
CA LEU A 156 -0.54 -5.22 -12.49
C LEU A 156 -1.76 -6.10 -12.75
N GLU A 157 -2.60 -6.23 -11.76
CA GLU A 157 -3.95 -6.75 -11.90
C GLU A 157 -4.92 -5.56 -12.01
N VAL A 158 -5.44 -5.34 -13.20
CA VAL A 158 -6.39 -4.26 -13.46
C VAL A 158 -7.78 -4.70 -13.04
N ASN A 159 -8.17 -4.30 -11.83
CA ASN A 159 -9.51 -4.55 -11.33
C ASN A 159 -10.45 -3.40 -11.76
N HIS A 160 -11.49 -3.73 -12.51
CA HIS A 160 -12.48 -2.76 -13.01
C HIS A 160 -13.22 -1.99 -11.90
N ARG A 161 -13.20 -2.52 -10.67
CA ARG A 161 -13.82 -1.87 -9.49
C ARG A 161 -12.83 -1.05 -8.67
N MET A 162 -11.54 -1.02 -9.06
CA MET A 162 -10.55 -0.20 -8.39
C MET A 162 -10.77 1.28 -8.74
N PRO A 163 -11.02 2.15 -7.75
CA PRO A 163 -11.19 3.57 -8.00
C PRO A 163 -9.86 4.19 -8.44
N ARG A 164 -9.95 5.10 -9.41
CA ARG A 164 -8.80 5.90 -9.78
C ARG A 164 -8.62 7.03 -8.76
N THR A 165 -7.45 7.09 -8.16
CA THR A 165 -7.03 8.19 -7.28
C THR A 165 -5.86 8.93 -7.90
N PHE A 166 -5.56 10.13 -7.39
CA PHE A 166 -4.50 10.98 -7.87
C PHE A 166 -3.37 11.06 -6.83
N GLY A 167 -2.18 11.48 -7.27
CA GLY A 167 -0.99 11.58 -6.45
C GLY A 167 0.17 10.75 -7.00
N GLU A 168 1.15 10.47 -6.17
CA GLU A 168 2.37 9.74 -6.53
C GLU A 168 2.18 8.22 -6.63
N ASN A 169 0.95 7.76 -6.75
CA ASN A 169 0.56 6.37 -6.89
C ASN A 169 0.17 5.97 -8.33
N GLN A 170 0.76 6.64 -9.31
CA GLN A 170 0.51 6.40 -10.73
C GLN A 170 1.67 5.61 -11.35
N VAL A 171 1.37 4.45 -11.93
CA VAL A 171 2.34 3.60 -12.62
C VAL A 171 2.15 3.75 -14.12
N HIS A 172 3.16 4.23 -14.84
CA HIS A 172 3.11 4.33 -16.30
C HIS A 172 3.37 2.96 -16.94
N ILE A 173 2.75 2.70 -18.10
CA ILE A 173 2.89 1.43 -18.83
C ILE A 173 4.34 1.04 -19.10
N SER A 174 5.27 1.99 -19.26
CA SER A 174 6.70 1.71 -19.44
C SER A 174 7.36 1.04 -18.23
N GLN A 175 6.75 1.14 -17.04
CA GLN A 175 7.22 0.55 -15.78
C GLN A 175 6.53 -0.79 -15.48
N VAL A 176 5.58 -1.18 -16.33
CA VAL A 176 4.80 -2.40 -16.20
C VAL A 176 5.46 -3.50 -17.03
N ALA A 177 5.79 -4.62 -16.40
CA ALA A 177 6.31 -5.81 -17.07
C ALA A 177 5.19 -6.56 -17.81
N GLY A 178 4.04 -6.71 -17.12
CA GLY A 178 2.83 -7.32 -17.66
C GLY A 178 1.61 -6.90 -16.86
N TRP A 179 0.42 -7.10 -17.41
CA TRP A 179 -0.83 -6.83 -16.71
C TRP A 179 -1.96 -7.74 -17.16
N CYS A 180 -2.87 -8.05 -16.24
CA CYS A 180 -4.08 -8.83 -16.50
C CYS A 180 -5.33 -8.06 -16.06
N GLU A 181 -6.51 -8.54 -16.47
CA GLU A 181 -7.79 -7.97 -16.06
C GLU A 181 -8.45 -8.79 -14.96
N ALA A 182 -9.16 -8.10 -14.08
CA ALA A 182 -9.98 -8.69 -13.03
C ALA A 182 -11.23 -7.85 -12.78
N ASP A 183 -12.29 -8.48 -12.26
CA ASP A 183 -13.52 -7.81 -11.83
C ASP A 183 -14.06 -8.47 -10.57
N TYR A 184 -13.65 -7.93 -9.41
CA TYR A 184 -14.15 -8.38 -8.11
C TYR A 184 -14.33 -7.17 -7.18
N PRO A 185 -15.28 -7.25 -6.21
CA PRO A 185 -15.50 -6.17 -5.27
C PRO A 185 -14.29 -5.96 -4.35
N LEU A 186 -13.98 -4.71 -4.04
CA LEU A 186 -12.99 -4.40 -3.02
C LEU A 186 -13.49 -4.88 -1.65
N THR A 187 -12.55 -5.32 -0.82
CA THR A 187 -12.87 -5.73 0.55
C THR A 187 -13.24 -4.51 1.39
N GLU A 188 -14.43 -4.52 1.93
CA GLU A 188 -14.87 -3.53 2.91
C GLU A 188 -14.49 -3.98 4.32
N LEU A 189 -13.97 -3.07 5.12
CA LEU A 189 -13.76 -3.34 6.53
C LEU A 189 -15.11 -3.28 7.25
N PRO A 190 -15.47 -4.29 8.05
CA PRO A 190 -16.71 -4.24 8.82
C PRO A 190 -16.68 -3.06 9.78
N SER A 191 -17.80 -2.35 9.87
CA SER A 191 -17.96 -1.33 10.90
C SER A 191 -18.07 -2.01 12.26
N CYS A 192 -17.14 -1.71 13.16
CA CYS A 192 -17.27 -2.14 14.56
C CYS A 192 -18.29 -1.23 15.26
N PRO A 193 -19.23 -1.79 16.03
CA PRO A 193 -20.13 -0.98 16.84
C PRO A 193 -19.32 -0.16 17.87
N THR A 194 -19.62 1.13 17.96
CA THR A 194 -19.02 2.03 18.92
C THR A 194 -19.48 1.66 20.32
N ARG A 195 -18.55 1.53 21.27
CA ARG A 195 -18.84 1.30 22.67
C ARG A 195 -18.96 2.66 23.38
N GLU A 196 -19.66 2.68 24.51
CA GLU A 196 -19.76 3.88 25.35
C GLU A 196 -18.38 4.40 25.79
N THR A 197 -17.44 3.50 26.06
CA THR A 197 -16.05 3.86 26.38
C THR A 197 -15.33 4.58 25.23
N ASP A 198 -15.58 4.16 23.99
CA ASP A 198 -14.96 4.75 22.80
C ASP A 198 -15.50 6.18 22.61
N ARG A 199 -16.80 6.39 22.84
CA ARG A 199 -17.45 7.68 22.76
C ARG A 199 -16.94 8.64 23.82
N ARG A 200 -16.85 8.20 25.08
CA ARG A 200 -16.31 9.00 26.19
C ARG A 200 -14.86 9.43 25.97
N ILE A 201 -14.08 8.67 25.17
CA ILE A 201 -12.73 9.07 24.77
C ILE A 201 -12.80 10.06 23.60
N ALA A 202 -13.69 9.83 22.65
CA ALA A 202 -13.79 10.63 21.44
C ALA A 202 -14.29 12.07 21.69
N GLU A 203 -15.24 12.26 22.62
CA GLU A 203 -15.82 13.56 22.95
C GLU A 203 -14.74 14.60 23.34
N PRO A 204 -13.88 14.40 24.36
CA PRO A 204 -12.87 15.37 24.73
C PRO A 204 -11.78 15.56 23.65
N VAL A 205 -11.60 14.62 22.75
CA VAL A 205 -10.71 14.79 21.59
C VAL A 205 -11.34 15.70 20.56
N ALA A 206 -12.61 15.49 20.23
CA ALA A 206 -13.34 16.31 19.28
C ALA A 206 -13.44 17.79 19.73
N GLU A 207 -13.67 18.05 21.03
CA GLU A 207 -13.70 19.40 21.60
C GLU A 207 -12.38 20.18 21.43
N ARG A 208 -11.26 19.49 21.23
CA ARG A 208 -9.94 20.12 21.04
C ARG A 208 -9.60 20.42 19.60
N ILE A 209 -10.44 19.99 18.68
CA ILE A 209 -10.23 20.18 17.24
C ILE A 209 -10.84 21.51 16.82
N SER A 210 -10.03 22.41 16.32
CA SER A 210 -10.46 23.74 15.89
C SER A 210 -11.02 23.70 14.48
N GLU A 211 -11.86 24.68 14.15
CA GLU A 211 -12.26 24.97 12.77
C GLU A 211 -11.01 25.12 11.87
N GLY A 212 -11.08 24.61 10.64
CA GLY A 212 -9.98 24.68 9.68
C GLY A 212 -8.78 23.78 9.98
N ALA A 213 -8.83 22.94 11.03
CA ALA A 213 -7.74 22.03 11.37
C ALA A 213 -7.52 20.97 10.28
N THR A 214 -6.28 20.56 10.10
CA THR A 214 -5.94 19.37 9.30
C THR A 214 -5.71 18.19 10.22
N LEU A 215 -6.47 17.12 9.98
CA LEU A 215 -6.51 15.94 10.84
C LEU A 215 -5.79 14.78 10.17
N GLN A 216 -5.06 13.99 10.95
CA GLN A 216 -4.64 12.65 10.60
C GLN A 216 -5.40 11.66 11.48
N ALA A 217 -6.31 10.90 10.87
CA ALA A 217 -7.06 9.86 11.55
C ALA A 217 -6.44 8.49 11.30
N GLY A 218 -6.32 7.69 12.36
CA GLY A 218 -5.94 6.29 12.28
C GLY A 218 -7.13 5.36 12.06
N PHE A 219 -6.85 4.05 12.03
CA PHE A 219 -7.88 3.01 11.98
C PHE A 219 -8.44 2.74 13.39
N GLY A 220 -9.75 2.53 13.49
CA GLY A 220 -10.38 2.06 14.70
C GLY A 220 -11.67 2.77 15.06
N THR A 221 -12.35 2.28 16.11
CA THR A 221 -13.63 2.83 16.58
C THR A 221 -13.51 4.24 17.10
N ILE A 222 -12.48 4.53 17.91
CA ILE A 222 -12.26 5.86 18.48
C ILE A 222 -12.00 6.93 17.42
N PRO A 223 -11.07 6.76 16.45
CA PRO A 223 -10.91 7.71 15.35
C PRO A 223 -12.19 7.94 14.53
N ASN A 224 -12.94 6.88 14.27
CA ASN A 224 -14.20 6.97 13.54
C ASN A 224 -15.26 7.76 14.32
N GLU A 225 -15.33 7.57 15.64
CA GLU A 225 -16.25 8.31 16.50
C GLU A 225 -15.87 9.79 16.59
N VAL A 226 -14.57 10.10 16.73
CA VAL A 226 -14.08 11.50 16.68
C VAL A 226 -14.52 12.16 15.37
N LEU A 227 -14.28 11.52 14.22
CA LEU A 227 -14.68 12.07 12.92
C LEU A 227 -16.21 12.26 12.82
N GLY A 228 -16.99 11.35 13.45
CA GLY A 228 -18.45 11.46 13.52
C GLY A 228 -18.91 12.68 14.30
N LEU A 229 -18.21 13.04 15.37
CA LEU A 229 -18.51 14.21 16.21
C LEU A 229 -18.16 15.56 15.57
N LEU A 230 -17.33 15.54 14.50
CA LEU A 230 -16.90 16.77 13.81
C LEU A 230 -17.83 17.18 12.67
N GLY A 231 -19.05 16.65 12.61
CA GLY A 231 -20.00 16.90 11.52
C GLY A 231 -20.35 18.38 11.29
N GLU A 232 -20.30 19.20 12.34
CA GLU A 232 -20.62 20.64 12.29
C GLU A 232 -19.38 21.51 12.05
N HIS A 233 -18.16 20.93 12.06
CA HIS A 233 -16.93 21.70 11.84
C HIS A 233 -16.76 22.09 10.38
N ALA A 234 -16.36 23.33 10.12
CA ALA A 234 -16.11 23.85 8.79
C ALA A 234 -14.62 23.87 8.43
N GLY A 235 -14.32 23.68 7.15
CA GLY A 235 -12.97 23.86 6.60
C GLY A 235 -11.93 22.84 7.03
N LEU A 236 -12.34 21.69 7.58
CA LEU A 236 -11.40 20.65 8.00
C LEU A 236 -10.65 20.06 6.81
N GLY A 237 -9.33 19.90 6.93
CA GLY A 237 -8.49 19.11 6.07
C GLY A 237 -8.35 17.68 6.62
N ALA A 238 -8.12 16.71 5.74
CA ALA A 238 -7.83 15.34 6.14
C ALA A 238 -6.56 14.83 5.46
N HIS A 239 -5.67 14.26 6.26
CA HIS A 239 -4.47 13.58 5.81
C HIS A 239 -4.39 12.23 6.55
N GLY A 240 -4.33 11.10 5.84
CA GLY A 240 -4.31 9.81 6.53
C GLY A 240 -4.42 8.61 5.61
N ALA A 241 -4.18 7.42 6.20
CA ALA A 241 -4.13 6.15 5.49
C ALA A 241 -5.51 5.59 5.15
N ALA A 242 -6.53 5.86 5.95
CA ALA A 242 -7.91 5.51 5.66
C ALA A 242 -8.85 6.49 6.35
N LEU A 243 -9.84 6.91 5.62
CA LEU A 243 -10.97 7.64 6.17
C LEU A 243 -12.14 6.67 6.24
N GLY A 244 -12.63 6.41 7.44
CA GLY A 244 -13.92 5.76 7.64
C GLY A 244 -15.06 6.57 6.99
N ARG A 245 -16.29 6.18 7.17
CA ARG A 245 -17.44 6.98 6.71
C ARG A 245 -17.40 8.37 7.33
N VAL A 246 -16.84 9.31 6.61
CA VAL A 246 -17.06 10.71 6.92
C VAL A 246 -18.50 10.99 6.51
N HIS A 247 -19.40 11.04 7.47
CA HIS A 247 -20.75 11.51 7.22
C HIS A 247 -20.66 12.94 6.69
N ARG A 248 -21.00 13.10 5.43
CA ARG A 248 -21.18 14.42 4.83
C ARG A 248 -22.26 15.15 5.64
N PRO A 249 -21.95 16.24 6.37
CA PRO A 249 -23.00 17.07 6.92
C PRO A 249 -23.84 17.61 5.78
N ARG A 250 -25.15 17.50 5.89
CA ARG A 250 -26.06 18.14 4.94
C ARG A 250 -25.85 19.65 5.03
N GLY A 251 -25.24 20.24 3.99
CA GLY A 251 -25.22 21.69 3.79
C GLY A 251 -23.88 22.41 4.07
N ALA A 252 -22.92 21.83 4.75
CA ALA A 252 -21.58 22.41 4.85
C ALA A 252 -20.68 21.81 3.78
N GLY A 253 -20.07 22.65 2.95
CA GLY A 253 -19.09 22.22 1.94
C GLY A 253 -17.81 21.74 2.59
N CYS A 254 -17.81 20.56 3.19
CA CYS A 254 -16.58 19.87 3.53
C CYS A 254 -15.87 19.47 2.24
N ASN A 255 -15.02 20.35 1.73
CA ASN A 255 -14.13 20.08 0.63
C ASN A 255 -12.96 19.23 1.13
N TYR A 256 -13.20 17.95 1.40
CA TYR A 256 -12.13 16.98 1.52
C TYR A 256 -11.42 16.91 0.17
N GLY A 257 -10.20 17.41 0.13
CA GLY A 257 -9.36 17.36 -1.06
C GLY A 257 -9.15 18.67 -1.84
N ARG A 258 -9.74 19.82 -1.42
CA ARG A 258 -9.48 21.11 -2.09
C ARG A 258 -8.59 22.08 -1.33
N GLN A 259 -8.15 21.73 -0.12
CA GLN A 259 -7.18 22.54 0.63
C GLN A 259 -5.95 21.73 1.05
N GLN A 260 -5.42 20.86 0.19
CA GLN A 260 -3.98 20.93 0.00
C GLN A 260 -3.76 22.13 -0.92
N ALA A 261 -3.95 23.32 -0.35
CA ALA A 261 -3.32 24.49 -0.90
C ALA A 261 -1.84 24.17 -1.00
N ASP A 262 -1.23 24.51 -2.13
CA ASP A 262 0.21 24.55 -2.30
C ASP A 262 0.86 24.97 -0.99
N PRO A 263 1.94 24.29 -0.56
CA PRO A 263 2.72 24.79 0.56
C PRO A 263 2.99 26.25 0.27
N PRO A 264 2.89 27.18 1.25
CA PRO A 264 3.09 28.58 1.01
C PRO A 264 4.37 28.70 0.19
N GLN A 265 4.30 29.36 -0.98
CA GLN A 265 5.45 29.58 -1.83
C GLN A 265 6.56 30.12 -0.92
N GLN A 266 7.51 29.28 -0.60
CA GLN A 266 8.74 29.71 0.02
C GLN A 266 9.45 30.51 -1.08
N ASP A 267 9.51 31.80 -0.87
CA ASP A 267 10.31 32.71 -1.67
C ASP A 267 11.69 32.09 -1.85
N HIS A 268 11.99 31.71 -3.09
CA HIS A 268 13.30 31.19 -3.49
C HIS A 268 14.31 32.34 -3.46
N HIS A 269 14.72 32.74 -2.27
CA HIS A 269 15.93 33.53 -2.07
C HIS A 269 16.89 32.76 -1.16
N ASP A 270 17.99 32.32 -1.81
CA ASP A 270 19.25 31.87 -1.20
C ASP A 270 19.32 30.44 -0.66
N HIS A 271 19.44 29.45 -1.56
CA HIS A 271 19.95 28.13 -1.23
C HIS A 271 21.44 28.01 -1.49
N ARG A 272 22.26 28.39 -0.51
CA ARG A 272 23.62 27.83 -0.36
C ARG A 272 23.50 26.51 0.39
N PRO A 273 24.10 25.40 -0.11
CA PRO A 273 24.02 24.11 0.57
C PRO A 273 24.81 24.17 1.89
N ARG A 274 24.10 24.05 3.00
CA ARG A 274 24.75 23.83 4.32
C ARG A 274 25.23 22.37 4.36
N LYS A 275 26.54 22.20 4.57
CA LYS A 275 27.15 20.88 4.80
C LYS A 275 26.49 20.22 6.01
N PRO A 276 26.14 18.93 5.95
CA PRO A 276 25.55 18.21 7.09
C PRO A 276 26.60 18.10 8.21
N ALA A 277 26.20 18.50 9.40
CA ALA A 277 27.01 18.29 10.61
C ALA A 277 27.07 16.80 10.93
N ILE A 278 28.29 16.25 10.95
CA ILE A 278 28.55 14.86 11.34
C ILE A 278 28.44 14.76 12.85
N VAL A 279 27.29 14.27 13.35
CA VAL A 279 27.16 13.87 14.75
C VAL A 279 27.75 12.46 14.92
N ARG A 280 28.97 12.37 15.44
CA ARG A 280 29.56 11.10 15.86
C ARG A 280 28.82 10.58 17.09
N ARG A 281 27.95 9.57 16.92
CA ARG A 281 27.42 8.76 18.01
C ARG A 281 28.33 7.59 18.31
N ARG A 282 28.81 7.53 19.57
CA ARG A 282 29.56 6.42 20.12
C ARG A 282 28.77 5.11 20.01
N LYS A 283 29.43 4.03 19.59
CA LYS A 283 28.97 2.65 19.54
C LYS A 283 28.40 2.19 20.88
N ARG A 284 27.15 1.69 20.87
CA ARG A 284 26.70 0.64 21.78
C ARG A 284 26.44 -0.60 20.92
N GLU A 285 27.47 -1.42 20.78
CA GLU A 285 27.37 -2.79 20.29
C GLU A 285 26.83 -3.67 21.40
N SER A 286 25.60 -4.17 21.29
CA SER A 286 25.23 -5.42 21.97
C SER A 286 23.89 -6.05 21.60
N ARG A 287 23.14 -5.53 20.64
CA ARG A 287 21.84 -6.17 20.27
C ARG A 287 21.61 -6.42 18.78
N ARG A 288 22.64 -6.34 17.95
CA ARG A 288 22.52 -6.57 16.50
C ARG A 288 22.90 -7.99 16.03
N ARG A 289 23.20 -8.93 16.90
CA ARG A 289 23.67 -10.29 16.51
C ARG A 289 22.57 -11.33 16.28
N VAL A 290 21.32 -11.05 16.58
CA VAL A 290 20.23 -12.06 16.43
C VAL A 290 19.57 -12.03 15.05
N LEU A 291 19.52 -10.88 14.40
CA LEU A 291 18.86 -10.73 13.09
C LEU A 291 19.75 -11.04 11.87
N ALA A 292 21.08 -11.08 12.03
CA ALA A 292 22.00 -11.32 10.91
C ALA A 292 22.24 -12.81 10.60
N ARG A 293 21.70 -13.75 11.39
CA ARG A 293 21.87 -15.20 11.18
C ARG A 293 20.69 -15.91 10.52
N GLN A 294 19.62 -15.19 10.23
CA GLN A 294 18.44 -15.76 9.53
C GLN A 294 18.24 -15.21 8.12
N LEU A 295 19.17 -14.38 7.62
CA LEU A 295 19.15 -13.84 6.25
C LEU A 295 20.37 -14.30 5.43
N HIS A 296 20.85 -15.53 5.64
CA HIS A 296 21.79 -16.21 4.73
C HIS A 296 21.19 -17.51 4.26
#